data_c013c256b4d477715c83c3047e2df5cf
#
_entry.id   c013c256b4d477715c83c3047e2df5cf
#
_cell.length_a   1.000
_cell.length_b   1.000
_cell.length_c   1.000
_cell.angle_alpha   90.00
_cell.angle_beta   90.00
_cell.angle_gamma   90.00
#
_symmetry.space_group_name_H-M   'P 1'
#
loop_
_entity.id
_entity.type
_entity.pdbx_description
1 polymer ?
#
loop_
_entity_poly.entity_id
_entity_poly.type
_entity_poly.pdbx_seq_one_letter_code
_entity_poly.pdbx_strand_id
1 'polypeptide(L)'
;MPYRDMPEPLSLGKVLGPSVILAGLGVGSGEYIIWPFMTATVGPGFLWAAMLSVTVQYFLNMEIERYTLATGETAVSGFVRFWKPWGVIFCLFTILPNMWPGWATSGVTILTFLTGGGNVPLITIGILIASGIALTTS
;
A
#
# COMPACT_ATOMS: atom_id res chain seq x y z
N MET A 1 3.72 31.08 -6.89
CA MET A 1 4.02 30.42 -5.60
C MET A 1 5.34 30.96 -5.11
N PRO A 2 5.49 31.32 -3.84
CA PRO A 2 6.79 31.72 -3.31
C PRO A 2 7.72 30.49 -3.36
N TYR A 3 8.90 30.72 -3.92
CA TYR A 3 9.97 29.71 -3.95
C TYR A 3 10.35 29.37 -2.50
N ARG A 4 10.39 28.11 -2.17
CA ARG A 4 10.78 27.63 -0.84
C ARG A 4 11.93 26.63 -1.01
N ASP A 5 12.99 26.85 -0.27
CA ASP A 5 14.12 25.92 -0.30
C ASP A 5 13.69 24.55 0.19
N MET A 6 14.30 23.50 -0.39
CA MET A 6 14.04 22.14 0.05
C MET A 6 14.47 21.97 1.52
N PRO A 7 13.67 21.25 2.33
CA PRO A 7 14.07 20.96 3.70
C PRO A 7 15.37 20.15 3.72
N GLU A 8 16.18 20.38 4.75
CA GLU A 8 17.40 19.59 4.94
C GLU A 8 17.11 18.09 5.08
N PRO A 9 17.95 17.22 4.51
CA PRO A 9 17.76 15.79 4.59
C PRO A 9 17.81 15.33 6.06
N LEU A 10 16.83 14.52 6.45
CA LEU A 10 16.76 13.94 7.78
C LEU A 10 17.89 12.92 7.99
N SER A 11 18.40 12.83 9.22
CA SER A 11 19.37 11.79 9.56
C SER A 11 18.76 10.39 9.40
N LEU A 12 19.57 9.42 8.96
CA LEU A 12 19.13 8.04 8.71
C LEU A 12 18.35 7.43 9.89
N GLY A 13 18.74 7.70 11.14
CA GLY A 13 18.03 7.20 12.31
C GLY A 13 16.60 7.72 12.47
N LYS A 14 16.33 8.95 12.00
CA LYS A 14 14.97 9.54 12.01
C LYS A 14 14.10 9.03 10.87
N VAL A 15 14.71 8.59 9.77
CA VAL A 15 14.01 8.09 8.59
C VAL A 15 13.67 6.60 8.71
N LEU A 16 14.50 5.82 9.39
CA LEU A 16 14.38 4.36 9.49
C LEU A 16 13.03 3.92 10.06
N GLY A 17 12.56 4.52 11.16
CA GLY A 17 11.29 4.16 11.79
C GLY A 17 10.08 4.33 10.85
N PRO A 18 9.84 5.55 10.34
CA PRO A 18 8.77 5.78 9.37
C PRO A 18 8.90 4.94 8.11
N SER A 19 10.12 4.71 7.60
CA SER A 19 10.34 3.89 6.40
C SER A 19 9.96 2.43 6.60
N VAL A 20 10.24 1.84 7.77
CA VAL A 20 9.83 0.47 8.11
C VAL A 20 8.30 0.36 8.17
N ILE A 21 7.62 1.35 8.75
CA ILE A 21 6.15 1.39 8.78
C ILE A 21 5.58 1.48 7.37
N LEU A 22 6.11 2.37 6.53
CA LEU A 22 5.69 2.51 5.14
C LEU A 22 5.95 1.25 4.32
N ALA A 23 7.10 0.60 4.52
CA ALA A 23 7.40 -0.69 3.89
C ALA A 23 6.39 -1.76 4.33
N GLY A 24 6.07 -1.83 5.62
CA GLY A 24 5.05 -2.76 6.14
C GLY A 24 3.65 -2.51 5.57
N LEU A 25 3.28 -1.26 5.34
CA LEU A 25 2.02 -0.89 4.69
C LEU A 25 2.02 -1.20 3.18
N GLY A 26 3.19 -1.09 2.54
CA GLY A 26 3.36 -1.37 1.11
C GLY A 26 3.38 -2.85 0.77
N VAL A 27 3.79 -3.71 1.71
CA VAL A 27 3.80 -5.17 1.53
C VAL A 27 2.39 -5.71 1.74
N GLY A 28 1.73 -6.07 0.66
CA GLY A 28 0.35 -6.48 0.65
C GLY A 28 0.14 -7.95 0.29
N SER A 29 -1.12 -8.30 0.06
CA SER A 29 -1.52 -9.66 -0.37
C SER A 29 -0.88 -10.08 -1.69
N GLY A 30 -0.46 -9.13 -2.52
CA GLY A 30 0.27 -9.40 -3.77
C GLY A 30 1.56 -10.15 -3.51
N GLU A 31 2.36 -9.67 -2.58
CA GLU A 31 3.67 -10.21 -2.27
C GLU A 31 3.59 -11.57 -1.56
N TYR A 32 2.64 -11.72 -0.63
CA TYR A 32 2.54 -12.93 0.18
C TYR A 32 1.65 -14.03 -0.40
N ILE A 33 0.68 -13.70 -1.24
CA ILE A 33 -0.29 -14.66 -1.77
C ILE A 33 -0.12 -14.83 -3.27
N ILE A 34 -0.13 -13.74 -4.03
CA ILE A 34 -0.14 -13.81 -5.49
C ILE A 34 1.19 -14.32 -6.03
N TRP A 35 2.33 -13.80 -5.57
CA TRP A 35 3.62 -14.23 -6.06
C TRP A 35 3.95 -15.69 -5.72
N PRO A 36 3.75 -16.19 -4.47
CA PRO A 36 3.90 -17.60 -4.18
C PRO A 36 2.96 -18.49 -4.99
N PHE A 37 1.70 -18.08 -5.15
CA PHE A 37 0.73 -18.83 -5.97
C PHE A 37 1.17 -18.90 -7.44
N MET A 38 1.57 -17.77 -8.03
CA MET A 38 2.05 -17.72 -9.41
C MET A 38 3.33 -18.56 -9.59
N THR A 39 4.25 -18.50 -8.64
CA THR A 39 5.47 -19.32 -8.68
C THR A 39 5.17 -20.80 -8.56
N ALA A 40 4.19 -21.19 -7.74
CA ALA A 40 3.77 -22.57 -7.59
C ALA A 40 3.04 -23.12 -8.84
N THR A 41 2.29 -22.28 -9.55
CA THR A 41 1.51 -22.68 -10.72
C THR A 41 2.27 -22.61 -12.04
N VAL A 42 3.05 -21.54 -12.23
CA VAL A 42 3.76 -21.24 -13.50
C VAL A 42 5.24 -21.65 -13.42
N GLY A 43 5.73 -21.87 -12.21
CA GLY A 43 7.13 -22.22 -11.94
C GLY A 43 8.03 -21.00 -11.68
N PRO A 44 9.28 -21.26 -11.23
CA PRO A 44 10.23 -20.20 -10.82
C PRO A 44 10.69 -19.33 -12.00
N GLY A 45 10.47 -19.73 -13.23
CA GLY A 45 10.76 -18.94 -14.42
C GLY A 45 10.05 -17.59 -14.47
N PHE A 46 8.97 -17.40 -13.68
CA PHE A 46 8.21 -16.16 -13.61
C PHE A 46 8.80 -15.12 -12.61
N LEU A 47 9.83 -15.47 -11.84
CA LEU A 47 10.45 -14.58 -10.85
C LEU A 47 11.04 -13.29 -11.46
N TRP A 48 11.46 -13.34 -12.73
CA TRP A 48 11.93 -12.14 -13.44
C TRP A 48 10.86 -11.02 -13.48
N ALA A 49 9.57 -11.39 -13.57
CA ALA A 49 8.47 -10.44 -13.59
C ALA A 49 8.30 -9.73 -12.23
N ALA A 50 8.56 -10.43 -11.12
CA ALA A 50 8.60 -9.83 -9.80
C ALA A 50 9.72 -8.78 -9.70
N MET A 51 10.94 -9.13 -10.15
CA MET A 51 12.07 -8.21 -10.15
C MET A 51 11.81 -6.98 -11.03
N LEU A 52 11.24 -7.18 -12.22
CA LEU A 52 10.86 -6.10 -13.10
C LEU A 52 9.80 -5.19 -12.46
N SER A 53 8.76 -5.78 -11.85
CA SER A 53 7.69 -5.06 -11.17
C SER A 53 8.22 -4.17 -10.05
N VAL A 54 9.06 -4.72 -9.16
CA VAL A 54 9.68 -3.96 -8.06
C VAL A 54 10.56 -2.83 -8.60
N THR A 55 11.32 -3.09 -9.65
CA THR A 55 12.18 -2.07 -10.27
C THR A 55 11.36 -0.91 -10.86
N VAL A 56 10.29 -1.23 -11.60
CA VAL A 56 9.39 -0.21 -12.16
C VAL A 56 8.70 0.58 -11.05
N GLN A 57 8.21 -0.11 -10.02
CA GLN A 57 7.57 0.53 -8.87
C GLN A 57 8.52 1.48 -8.12
N TYR A 58 9.78 1.09 -7.97
CA TYR A 58 10.80 1.94 -7.36
C TYR A 58 10.96 3.27 -8.12
N PHE A 59 11.10 3.23 -9.44
CA PHE A 59 11.21 4.45 -10.25
C PHE A 59 9.94 5.30 -10.22
N LEU A 60 8.77 4.68 -10.27
CA LEU A 60 7.49 5.39 -10.14
C LEU A 60 7.36 6.11 -8.80
N ASN A 61 7.70 5.45 -7.71
CA ASN A 61 7.66 6.05 -6.38
C ASN A 61 8.66 7.22 -6.27
N MET A 62 9.87 7.06 -6.79
CA MET A 62 10.86 8.14 -6.83
C MET A 62 10.34 9.37 -7.57
N GLU A 63 9.70 9.21 -8.72
CA GLU A 63 9.18 10.35 -9.50
C GLU A 63 7.97 11.00 -8.80
N ILE A 64 7.12 10.22 -8.13
CA ILE A 64 6.02 10.76 -7.33
C ILE A 64 6.55 11.57 -6.15
N GLU A 65 7.54 11.05 -5.43
CA GLU A 65 8.18 11.76 -4.32
C GLU A 65 8.89 13.03 -4.79
N ARG A 66 9.65 12.93 -5.88
CA ARG A 66 10.33 14.07 -6.49
C ARG A 66 9.36 15.17 -6.90
N TYR A 67 8.23 14.80 -7.52
CA TYR A 67 7.18 15.75 -7.85
C TYR A 67 6.62 16.43 -6.59
N THR A 68 6.28 15.65 -5.57
CA THR A 68 5.73 16.15 -4.31
C THR A 68 6.70 17.08 -3.59
N LEU A 69 7.99 16.74 -3.54
CA LEU A 69 9.03 17.58 -2.94
C LEU A 69 9.23 18.88 -3.71
N ALA A 70 9.21 18.83 -5.04
CA ALA A 70 9.45 20.01 -5.88
C ALA A 70 8.26 20.98 -5.91
N THR A 71 7.03 20.46 -5.85
CA THR A 71 5.81 21.26 -6.01
C THR A 71 5.08 21.55 -4.69
N GLY A 72 5.33 20.76 -3.64
CA GLY A 72 4.57 20.79 -2.39
C GLY A 72 3.13 20.27 -2.54
N GLU A 73 2.80 19.64 -3.68
CA GLU A 73 1.48 19.09 -3.98
C GLU A 73 1.55 17.57 -4.13
N THR A 74 0.44 16.89 -3.89
CA THR A 74 0.36 15.45 -4.16
C THR A 74 0.35 15.19 -5.67
N ALA A 75 0.89 14.06 -6.10
CA ALA A 75 0.87 13.66 -7.52
C ALA A 75 -0.55 13.62 -8.08
N VAL A 76 -1.55 13.20 -7.27
CA VAL A 76 -2.97 13.21 -7.67
C VAL A 76 -3.44 14.61 -8.03
N SER A 77 -3.06 15.64 -7.26
CA SER A 77 -3.37 17.04 -7.57
C SER A 77 -2.78 17.47 -8.91
N GLY A 78 -1.56 17.04 -9.20
CA GLY A 78 -0.89 17.28 -10.48
C GLY A 78 -1.64 16.67 -11.66
N PHE A 79 -2.04 15.42 -11.53
CA PHE A 79 -2.85 14.73 -12.55
C PHE A 79 -4.20 15.38 -12.78
N VAL A 80 -4.90 15.80 -11.71
CA VAL A 80 -6.19 16.52 -11.81
C VAL A 80 -6.03 17.87 -12.50
N ARG A 81 -4.89 18.54 -12.29
CA ARG A 81 -4.58 19.80 -12.99
C ARG A 81 -4.38 19.59 -14.48
N PHE A 82 -3.75 18.49 -14.87
CA PHE A 82 -3.58 18.12 -16.27
C PHE A 82 -4.92 17.75 -16.95
N TRP A 83 -5.75 16.95 -16.26
CA TRP A 83 -7.06 16.54 -16.75
C TRP A 83 -8.01 16.24 -15.58
N LYS A 84 -9.06 17.08 -15.45
CA LYS A 84 -10.01 17.03 -14.32
C LYS A 84 -10.61 15.65 -14.03
N PRO A 85 -10.99 14.82 -15.02
CA PRO A 85 -11.52 13.49 -14.77
C PRO A 85 -10.59 12.55 -13.99
N TRP A 86 -9.27 12.79 -13.98
CA TRP A 86 -8.34 12.00 -13.17
C TRP A 86 -8.71 11.96 -11.69
N GLY A 87 -9.27 13.05 -11.14
CA GLY A 87 -9.72 13.07 -9.75
C GLY A 87 -10.81 12.03 -9.46
N VAL A 88 -11.78 11.90 -10.36
CA VAL A 88 -12.85 10.89 -10.25
C VAL A 88 -12.29 9.49 -10.44
N ILE A 89 -11.42 9.31 -11.43
CA ILE A 89 -10.79 8.02 -11.72
C ILE A 89 -10.00 7.53 -10.49
N PHE A 90 -9.11 8.36 -9.93
CA PHE A 90 -8.36 8.00 -8.73
C PHE A 90 -9.26 7.71 -7.52
N CYS A 91 -10.33 8.50 -7.34
CA CYS A 91 -11.30 8.28 -6.28
C CYS A 91 -11.97 6.91 -6.43
N LEU A 92 -12.46 6.58 -7.61
CA LEU A 92 -13.08 5.27 -7.89
C LEU A 92 -12.10 4.12 -7.70
N PHE A 93 -10.88 4.23 -8.24
CA PHE A 93 -9.85 3.20 -8.09
C PHE A 93 -9.33 3.05 -6.65
N THR A 94 -9.51 4.07 -5.81
CA THR A 94 -9.20 3.97 -4.38
C THR A 94 -10.38 3.36 -3.61
N ILE A 95 -11.60 3.79 -3.87
CA ILE A 95 -12.78 3.34 -3.10
C ILE A 95 -13.16 1.91 -3.46
N LEU A 96 -13.32 1.59 -4.75
CA LEU A 96 -13.86 0.30 -5.19
C LEU A 96 -13.06 -0.91 -4.67
N PRO A 97 -11.71 -0.95 -4.79
CA PRO A 97 -10.94 -2.07 -4.25
C PRO A 97 -10.98 -2.15 -2.71
N ASN A 98 -11.09 -1.01 -2.03
CA ASN A 98 -11.12 -0.95 -0.57
C ASN A 98 -12.50 -1.21 0.04
N MET A 99 -13.56 -1.25 -0.77
CA MET A 99 -14.90 -1.72 -0.32
C MET A 99 -14.92 -3.22 -0.02
N TRP A 100 -13.98 -3.97 -0.55
CA TRP A 100 -13.87 -5.41 -0.31
C TRP A 100 -12.95 -5.68 0.88
N PRO A 101 -13.39 -6.43 1.91
CA PRO A 101 -12.59 -6.68 3.12
C PRO A 101 -11.46 -7.70 2.89
N GLY A 102 -10.93 -7.80 1.69
CA GLY A 102 -9.91 -8.77 1.29
C GLY A 102 -8.64 -8.73 2.12
N TRP A 103 -8.20 -7.55 2.53
CA TRP A 103 -7.03 -7.37 3.38
C TRP A 103 -7.24 -7.96 4.77
N ALA A 104 -8.38 -7.65 5.39
CA ALA A 104 -8.72 -8.17 6.71
C ALA A 104 -8.92 -9.68 6.69
N THR A 105 -9.63 -10.21 5.70
CA THR A 105 -9.84 -11.65 5.53
C THR A 105 -8.53 -12.39 5.26
N SER A 106 -7.64 -11.84 4.46
CA SER A 106 -6.31 -12.45 4.21
C SER A 106 -5.47 -12.52 5.48
N GLY A 107 -5.41 -11.43 6.26
CA GLY A 107 -4.71 -11.40 7.54
C GLY A 107 -5.27 -12.42 8.54
N VAL A 108 -6.60 -12.49 8.64
CA VAL A 108 -7.28 -13.47 9.51
C VAL A 108 -7.07 -14.90 9.04
N THR A 109 -7.05 -15.15 7.73
CA THR A 109 -6.76 -16.48 7.20
C THR A 109 -5.37 -16.96 7.61
N ILE A 110 -4.37 -16.10 7.52
CA ILE A 110 -3.00 -16.42 7.99
C ILE A 110 -3.01 -16.68 9.50
N LEU A 111 -3.71 -15.84 10.27
CA LEU A 111 -3.81 -15.99 11.72
C LEU A 111 -4.47 -17.34 12.10
N THR A 112 -5.59 -17.68 11.46
CA THR A 112 -6.28 -18.96 11.74
C THR A 112 -5.44 -20.16 11.33
N PHE A 113 -4.64 -20.04 10.28
CA PHE A 113 -3.69 -21.09 9.89
C PHE A 113 -2.60 -21.29 10.97
N LEU A 114 -2.08 -20.20 11.54
CA LEU A 114 -1.06 -20.28 12.59
C LEU A 114 -1.60 -20.77 13.93
N THR A 115 -2.86 -20.46 14.25
CA THR A 115 -3.51 -20.86 15.52
C THR A 115 -4.19 -22.22 15.46
N GLY A 116 -4.17 -22.88 14.31
CA GLY A 116 -4.73 -24.24 14.16
C GLY A 116 -6.24 -24.29 13.92
N GLY A 117 -6.87 -23.19 13.56
CA GLY A 117 -8.28 -23.15 13.17
C GLY A 117 -9.03 -21.91 13.65
N GLY A 118 -10.26 -21.76 13.14
CA GLY A 118 -11.15 -20.64 13.50
C GLY A 118 -12.13 -20.31 12.38
N ASN A 119 -13.20 -19.60 12.73
CA ASN A 119 -14.16 -19.10 11.75
C ASN A 119 -13.66 -17.77 11.17
N VAL A 120 -13.03 -17.79 9.99
CA VAL A 120 -12.42 -16.63 9.34
C VAL A 120 -13.40 -15.43 9.24
N PRO A 121 -14.64 -15.56 8.72
CA PRO A 121 -15.58 -14.45 8.66
C PRO A 121 -15.87 -13.83 10.01
N LEU A 122 -16.07 -14.63 11.03
CA LEU A 122 -16.44 -14.14 12.38
C LEU A 122 -15.27 -13.39 13.04
N ILE A 123 -14.07 -13.90 12.92
CA ILE A 123 -12.84 -13.25 13.42
C ILE A 123 -12.57 -11.96 12.65
N THR A 124 -12.76 -11.96 11.34
CA THR A 124 -12.60 -10.74 10.50
C THR A 124 -13.57 -9.64 10.93
N ILE A 125 -14.85 -9.97 11.15
CA ILE A 125 -15.84 -9.01 11.63
C ILE A 125 -15.43 -8.48 13.01
N GLY A 126 -15.00 -9.33 13.92
CA GLY A 126 -14.54 -8.94 15.25
C GLY A 126 -13.35 -7.96 15.19
N ILE A 127 -12.36 -8.23 14.36
CA ILE A 127 -11.20 -7.35 14.18
C ILE A 127 -11.62 -6.00 13.55
N LEU A 128 -12.50 -6.00 12.56
CA LEU A 128 -12.98 -4.77 11.93
C LEU A 128 -13.76 -3.90 12.92
N ILE A 129 -14.63 -4.50 13.75
CA ILE A 129 -15.36 -3.78 14.79
C ILE A 129 -14.39 -3.22 15.84
N ALA A 130 -13.45 -4.03 16.32
CA ALA A 130 -12.46 -3.59 17.30
C ALA A 130 -11.60 -2.44 16.77
N SER A 131 -11.16 -2.53 15.52
CA SER A 131 -10.39 -1.46 14.84
C SER A 131 -11.24 -0.19 14.69
N GLY A 132 -12.53 -0.33 14.33
CA GLY A 132 -13.45 0.80 14.22
C GLY A 132 -13.64 1.50 15.58
N ILE A 133 -13.83 0.75 16.64
CA ILE A 133 -13.93 1.31 18.01
C ILE A 133 -12.63 2.01 18.41
N ALA A 134 -11.46 1.39 18.17
CA ALA A 134 -10.17 1.98 18.50
C ALA A 134 -9.95 3.32 17.79
N LEU A 135 -10.35 3.43 16.51
CA LEU A 135 -10.26 4.68 15.74
C LEU A 135 -11.21 5.79 16.24
N THR A 136 -12.32 5.43 16.87
CA THR A 136 -13.28 6.43 17.42
C THR A 136 -12.91 6.89 18.82
N THR A 137 -12.06 6.15 19.53
CA THR A 137 -11.65 6.44 20.93
C THR A 137 -10.26 7.06 21.03
N SER A 138 -9.52 7.16 19.91
CA SER A 138 -8.21 7.79 19.79
C SER A 138 -8.34 9.24 19.31
#